data_e9f08863972b1eb17f1a7f2e65922c52
#
_entry.id   e9f08863972b1eb17f1a7f2e65922c52
#
_cell.length_a   1.000
_cell.length_b   1.000
_cell.length_c   1.000
_cell.angle_alpha   90.00
_cell.angle_beta   90.00
_cell.angle_gamma   90.00
#
_symmetry.space_group_name_H-M   'P 1'
#
loop_
_entity.id
_entity.type
_entity.pdbx_description
1 polymer ?
#
loop_
_entity_poly.entity_id
_entity_poly.type
_entity_poly.pdbx_seq_one_letter_code
_entity_poly.pdbx_strand_id
1 'polypeptide(L)'
;MKKIKKSLELYKEANRHMPGGVNSPVRAFKNIGGNPIFFKKASGPYVYDADNNKYIDYIGSWGPMIMGHTHPKIVKAVTKQLSLGTSYGAPTSIESDTAKLIKKCFPSIQKIRMVNSGTEATMSAIRLARGYTGCLLYTSDAADDTPC
;
A
#
# COMPACT_ATOMS: atom_id res chain seq x y z
N MET A 1 12.69 -10.68 -27.21
CA MET A 1 12.05 -10.80 -25.88
C MET A 1 13.09 -10.57 -24.78
N LYS A 2 12.73 -9.84 -23.71
CA LYS A 2 13.62 -9.67 -22.55
C LYS A 2 13.81 -11.01 -21.84
N LYS A 3 15.05 -11.32 -21.40
CA LYS A 3 15.31 -12.50 -20.58
C LYS A 3 14.76 -12.26 -19.17
N ILE A 4 14.01 -13.20 -18.61
CA ILE A 4 13.39 -13.14 -17.26
C ILE A 4 13.72 -14.40 -16.44
N LYS A 5 14.91 -14.96 -16.63
CA LYS A 5 15.32 -16.23 -16.01
C LYS A 5 15.29 -16.17 -14.50
N LYS A 6 15.87 -15.12 -13.92
CA LYS A 6 15.88 -14.93 -12.45
C LYS A 6 14.49 -14.71 -11.88
N SER A 7 13.63 -13.97 -12.57
CA SER A 7 12.24 -13.81 -12.16
C SER A 7 11.50 -15.14 -12.12
N LEU A 8 11.75 -16.04 -13.08
CA LEU A 8 11.17 -17.38 -13.09
C LEU A 8 11.67 -18.26 -11.92
N GLU A 9 12.96 -18.19 -11.60
CA GLU A 9 13.55 -18.89 -10.47
C GLU A 9 12.94 -18.39 -9.15
N LEU A 10 12.86 -17.07 -8.97
CA LEU A 10 12.24 -16.45 -7.81
C LEU A 10 10.74 -16.78 -7.68
N TYR A 11 10.03 -16.85 -8.78
CA TYR A 11 8.61 -17.23 -8.78
C TYR A 11 8.42 -18.70 -8.36
N LYS A 12 9.25 -19.62 -8.85
CA LYS A 12 9.23 -21.00 -8.41
C LYS A 12 9.49 -21.13 -6.89
N GLU A 13 10.45 -20.38 -6.38
CA GLU A 13 10.74 -20.35 -4.95
C GLU A 13 9.57 -19.75 -4.15
N ALA A 14 9.03 -18.61 -4.58
CA ALA A 14 7.91 -17.97 -3.93
C ALA A 14 6.67 -18.87 -3.82
N ASN A 15 6.40 -19.70 -4.84
CA ASN A 15 5.28 -20.66 -4.82
C ASN A 15 5.43 -21.77 -3.77
N ARG A 16 6.65 -22.03 -3.26
CA ARG A 16 6.85 -22.99 -2.16
C ARG A 16 6.40 -22.43 -0.81
N HIS A 17 6.37 -21.10 -0.68
CA HIS A 17 6.16 -20.42 0.59
C HIS A 17 4.88 -19.57 0.66
N MET A 18 4.33 -19.20 -0.50
CA MET A 18 3.15 -18.32 -0.58
C MET A 18 2.13 -18.84 -1.59
N PRO A 19 0.83 -18.81 -1.28
CA PRO A 19 -0.21 -19.18 -2.22
C PRO A 19 -0.12 -18.37 -3.52
N GLY A 20 0.11 -19.05 -4.66
CA GLY A 20 0.31 -18.39 -5.96
C GLY A 20 1.59 -17.59 -6.10
N GLY A 21 2.56 -17.75 -5.16
CA GLY A 21 3.85 -17.08 -5.17
C GLY A 21 3.82 -15.57 -4.92
N VAL A 22 2.71 -15.04 -4.38
CA VAL A 22 2.50 -13.60 -4.20
C VAL A 22 1.66 -13.31 -2.95
N ASN A 23 1.83 -12.12 -2.37
CA ASN A 23 1.01 -11.63 -1.25
C ASN A 23 -0.29 -10.93 -1.71
N SER A 24 -0.49 -10.79 -3.02
CA SER A 24 -1.73 -10.26 -3.59
C SER A 24 -2.05 -10.99 -4.89
N PRO A 25 -3.25 -11.61 -5.02
CA PRO A 25 -3.61 -12.44 -6.16
C PRO A 25 -3.46 -11.75 -7.52
N VAL A 26 -3.69 -10.45 -7.60
CA VAL A 26 -3.55 -9.65 -8.83
C VAL A 26 -2.11 -9.69 -9.37
N ARG A 27 -1.11 -9.88 -8.53
CA ARG A 27 0.30 -9.93 -8.91
C ARG A 27 0.72 -11.28 -9.49
N ALA A 28 -0.12 -12.32 -9.41
CA ALA A 28 0.20 -13.67 -9.90
C ALA A 28 0.07 -13.82 -11.43
N PHE A 29 -0.38 -12.81 -12.14
CA PHE A 29 -0.60 -12.80 -13.61
C PHE A 29 -1.58 -13.86 -14.13
N LYS A 30 -2.37 -14.50 -13.26
CA LYS A 30 -3.28 -15.60 -13.65
C LYS A 30 -4.29 -15.17 -14.72
N ASN A 31 -4.80 -13.94 -14.64
CA ASN A 31 -5.83 -13.44 -15.56
C ASN A 31 -5.28 -12.93 -16.91
N ILE A 32 -3.98 -12.66 -17.00
CA ILE A 32 -3.37 -12.11 -18.22
C ILE A 32 -2.38 -13.07 -18.88
N GLY A 33 -2.12 -14.20 -18.22
CA GLY A 33 -1.14 -15.18 -18.68
C GLY A 33 0.31 -14.76 -18.40
N GLY A 34 1.24 -15.70 -18.54
CA GLY A 34 2.67 -15.48 -18.30
C GLY A 34 3.06 -15.67 -16.84
N ASN A 35 4.22 -15.12 -16.47
CA ASN A 35 4.79 -15.25 -15.13
C ASN A 35 5.08 -13.87 -14.55
N PRO A 36 4.93 -13.69 -13.22
CA PRO A 36 5.28 -12.45 -12.55
C PRO A 36 6.73 -12.06 -12.75
N ILE A 37 6.97 -10.77 -12.89
CA ILE A 37 8.30 -10.18 -12.95
C ILE A 37 8.67 -9.72 -11.54
N PHE A 38 9.85 -10.11 -11.06
CA PHE A 38 10.35 -9.72 -9.75
C PHE A 38 11.25 -8.49 -9.88
N PHE A 39 10.81 -7.38 -9.31
CA PHE A 39 11.57 -6.13 -9.28
C PHE A 39 12.54 -6.12 -8.09
N LYS A 40 13.72 -5.54 -8.30
CA LYS A 40 14.75 -5.42 -7.25
C LYS A 40 15.15 -3.97 -6.96
N LYS A 41 14.83 -3.05 -7.88
CA LYS A 41 15.24 -1.65 -7.77
C LYS A 41 14.27 -0.77 -8.54
N ALA A 42 14.10 0.46 -8.09
CA ALA A 42 13.34 1.48 -8.79
C ALA A 42 14.01 2.85 -8.61
N SER A 43 13.86 3.77 -9.59
CA SER A 43 14.40 5.12 -9.51
C SER A 43 13.67 6.03 -10.50
N GLY A 44 13.16 7.16 -10.02
CA GLY A 44 12.35 8.08 -10.83
C GLY A 44 11.17 7.33 -11.48
N PRO A 45 10.99 7.42 -12.80
CA PRO A 45 9.90 6.75 -13.51
C PRO A 45 10.23 5.29 -13.89
N TYR A 46 11.29 4.70 -13.38
CA TYR A 46 11.76 3.40 -13.84
C TYR A 46 11.80 2.36 -12.75
N VAL A 47 11.45 1.11 -13.12
CA VAL A 47 11.65 -0.09 -12.31
C VAL A 47 12.61 -1.06 -13.03
N TYR A 48 13.33 -1.84 -12.25
CA TYR A 48 14.32 -2.79 -12.75
C TYR A 48 14.05 -4.16 -12.15
N ASP A 49 13.94 -5.17 -13.00
CA ASP A 49 13.71 -6.54 -12.55
C ASP A 49 14.99 -7.24 -12.05
N ALA A 50 14.82 -8.45 -11.55
CA ALA A 50 15.92 -9.29 -11.07
C ALA A 50 16.94 -9.64 -12.15
N ASP A 51 16.53 -9.59 -13.43
CA ASP A 51 17.36 -9.84 -14.60
C ASP A 51 18.04 -8.59 -15.16
N ASN A 52 17.91 -7.43 -14.49
CA ASN A 52 18.39 -6.09 -14.87
C ASN A 52 17.67 -5.45 -16.08
N ASN A 53 16.52 -5.98 -16.49
CA ASN A 53 15.73 -5.27 -17.47
C ASN A 53 15.13 -4.00 -16.88
N LYS A 54 15.14 -2.93 -17.65
CA LYS A 54 14.55 -1.63 -17.32
C LYS A 54 13.16 -1.50 -17.92
N TYR A 55 12.21 -1.00 -17.15
CA TYR A 55 10.82 -0.71 -17.56
C TYR A 55 10.44 0.69 -17.13
N ILE A 56 9.53 1.33 -17.87
CA ILE A 56 8.84 2.53 -17.43
C ILE A 56 7.70 2.07 -16.52
N ASP A 57 7.60 2.66 -15.33
CA ASP A 57 6.54 2.35 -14.37
C ASP A 57 5.34 3.27 -14.59
N TYR A 58 4.29 2.74 -15.21
CA TYR A 58 3.00 3.42 -15.37
C TYR A 58 2.02 3.12 -14.23
N ILE A 59 2.39 2.26 -13.28
CA ILE A 59 1.51 1.84 -12.18
C ILE A 59 1.74 2.72 -10.94
N GLY A 60 2.98 3.17 -10.72
CA GLY A 60 3.32 4.04 -9.59
C GLY A 60 2.92 3.45 -8.24
N SER A 61 3.11 2.13 -8.07
CA SER A 61 2.71 1.37 -6.86
C SER A 61 1.23 1.52 -6.49
N TRP A 62 0.35 1.55 -7.51
CA TRP A 62 -1.10 1.74 -7.39
C TRP A 62 -1.49 3.13 -6.87
N GLY A 63 -0.72 4.16 -7.23
CA GLY A 63 -1.03 5.57 -7.00
C GLY A 63 -0.09 6.35 -6.08
N PRO A 64 0.55 5.78 -5.04
CA PRO A 64 1.30 6.60 -4.07
C PRO A 64 2.61 7.18 -4.60
N MET A 65 3.17 6.69 -5.71
CA MET A 65 4.48 7.14 -6.23
C MET A 65 4.38 8.41 -7.10
N ILE A 66 3.65 9.44 -6.64
CA ILE A 66 3.45 10.71 -7.36
C ILE A 66 4.77 11.39 -7.72
N MET A 67 5.77 11.32 -6.84
CA MET A 67 7.10 11.92 -7.06
C MET A 67 8.08 10.95 -7.76
N GLY A 68 7.60 9.79 -8.20
CA GLY A 68 8.45 8.70 -8.68
C GLY A 68 9.18 7.98 -7.56
N HIS A 69 9.93 6.95 -7.95
CA HIS A 69 10.67 6.11 -7.02
C HIS A 69 11.93 6.82 -6.47
N THR A 70 12.23 6.57 -5.22
CA THR A 70 13.47 7.05 -4.54
C THR A 70 13.74 8.54 -4.71
N HIS A 71 12.68 9.36 -4.62
CA HIS A 71 12.84 10.82 -4.71
C HIS A 71 13.77 11.33 -3.59
N PRO A 72 14.86 12.11 -3.91
CA PRO A 72 15.91 12.41 -2.95
C PRO A 72 15.44 13.10 -1.67
N LYS A 73 14.47 14.02 -1.76
CA LYS A 73 13.90 14.69 -0.57
C LYS A 73 13.15 13.71 0.33
N ILE A 74 12.41 12.76 -0.25
CA ILE A 74 11.67 11.74 0.50
C ILE A 74 12.65 10.79 1.17
N VAL A 75 13.64 10.27 0.43
CA VAL A 75 14.68 9.39 0.99
C VAL A 75 15.39 10.07 2.16
N LYS A 76 15.82 11.34 2.01
CA LYS A 76 16.46 12.10 3.08
C LYS A 76 15.57 12.24 4.33
N ALA A 77 14.29 12.56 4.15
CA ALA A 77 13.34 12.71 5.26
C ALA A 77 13.12 11.39 6.00
N VAL A 78 12.91 10.30 5.26
CA VAL A 78 12.72 8.95 5.82
C VAL A 78 13.97 8.48 6.55
N THR A 79 15.18 8.64 5.95
CA THR A 79 16.44 8.27 6.59
C THR A 79 16.64 9.03 7.91
N LYS A 80 16.33 10.32 7.94
CA LYS A 80 16.38 11.12 9.18
C LYS A 80 15.42 10.54 10.24
N GLN A 81 14.19 10.21 9.86
CA GLN A 81 13.21 9.66 10.81
C GLN A 81 13.59 8.26 11.31
N LEU A 82 14.21 7.43 10.47
CA LEU A 82 14.70 6.11 10.86
C LEU A 82 15.70 6.18 12.03
N SER A 83 16.55 7.21 12.07
CA SER A 83 17.50 7.40 13.17
C SER A 83 16.86 7.84 14.49
N LEU A 84 15.61 8.30 14.46
CA LEU A 84 14.84 8.70 15.64
C LEU A 84 13.86 7.61 16.12
N GLY A 85 13.65 6.60 15.29
CA GLY A 85 12.67 5.53 15.51
C GLY A 85 11.45 5.63 14.60
N THR A 86 10.79 4.50 14.39
CA THR A 86 9.66 4.35 13.45
C THR A 86 8.35 3.98 14.12
N SER A 87 8.39 3.59 15.40
CA SER A 87 7.19 3.21 16.15
C SER A 87 7.45 3.39 17.64
N TYR A 88 6.53 4.06 18.32
CA TYR A 88 6.68 4.38 19.75
C TYR A 88 5.58 3.78 20.62
N GLY A 89 4.53 3.20 20.03
CA GLY A 89 3.33 2.79 20.76
C GLY A 89 2.60 3.96 21.44
N ALA A 90 2.87 5.20 21.00
CA ALA A 90 2.35 6.44 21.57
C ALA A 90 2.14 7.49 20.48
N PRO A 91 1.32 8.53 20.71
CA PRO A 91 1.11 9.62 19.75
C PRO A 91 2.40 10.37 19.41
N THR A 92 2.48 10.88 18.18
CA THR A 92 3.61 11.65 17.70
C THR A 92 3.18 12.98 17.08
N SER A 93 4.06 13.98 17.08
CA SER A 93 3.78 15.28 16.44
C SER A 93 3.60 15.15 14.93
N ILE A 94 4.27 14.19 14.28
CA ILE A 94 4.17 13.93 12.83
C ILE A 94 2.73 13.61 12.43
N GLU A 95 1.98 12.86 13.24
CA GLU A 95 0.58 12.56 12.98
C GLU A 95 -0.27 13.84 12.93
N SER A 96 -0.09 14.72 13.91
CA SER A 96 -0.79 16.00 13.97
C SER A 96 -0.44 16.92 12.80
N ASP A 97 0.84 16.98 12.42
CA ASP A 97 1.29 17.81 11.32
C ASP A 97 0.81 17.27 9.98
N THR A 98 0.79 15.95 9.80
CA THR A 98 0.18 15.29 8.62
C THR A 98 -1.31 15.59 8.55
N ALA A 99 -2.06 15.49 9.66
CA ALA A 99 -3.47 15.82 9.69
C ALA A 99 -3.75 17.28 9.31
N LYS A 100 -2.95 18.23 9.81
CA LYS A 100 -3.05 19.65 9.42
C LYS A 100 -2.82 19.86 7.92
N LEU A 101 -1.83 19.15 7.35
CA LEU A 101 -1.54 19.25 5.91
C LEU A 101 -2.68 18.70 5.06
N ILE A 102 -3.23 17.54 5.41
CA ILE A 102 -4.39 16.97 4.72
C ILE A 102 -5.60 17.91 4.77
N LYS A 103 -5.88 18.51 5.93
CA LYS A 103 -6.97 19.50 6.08
C LYS A 103 -6.79 20.72 5.19
N LYS A 104 -5.56 21.16 4.92
CA LYS A 104 -5.30 22.24 3.94
C LYS A 104 -5.66 21.82 2.52
N CYS A 105 -5.43 20.56 2.15
CA CYS A 105 -5.77 20.02 0.83
C CYS A 105 -7.28 19.77 0.67
N PHE A 106 -7.96 19.43 1.76
CA PHE A 106 -9.39 19.08 1.81
C PHE A 106 -10.10 19.89 2.91
N PRO A 107 -10.50 21.15 2.65
CA PRO A 107 -11.04 22.06 3.68
C PRO A 107 -12.33 21.57 4.36
N SER A 108 -13.09 20.68 3.71
CA SER A 108 -14.31 20.08 4.30
C SER A 108 -14.02 19.11 5.45
N ILE A 109 -12.78 18.61 5.55
CA ILE A 109 -12.39 17.66 6.60
C ILE A 109 -12.14 18.41 7.92
N GLN A 110 -12.90 18.05 8.96
CA GLN A 110 -12.75 18.61 10.30
C GLN A 110 -11.81 17.77 11.18
N LYS A 111 -11.95 16.45 11.15
CA LYS A 111 -11.14 15.50 11.92
C LYS A 111 -10.69 14.34 11.04
N ILE A 112 -9.51 13.79 11.33
CA ILE A 112 -8.90 12.71 10.56
C ILE A 112 -8.48 11.59 11.50
N ARG A 113 -8.74 10.36 11.09
CA ARG A 113 -8.11 9.17 11.64
C ARG A 113 -7.35 8.46 10.52
N MET A 114 -6.06 8.29 10.71
CA MET A 114 -5.22 7.53 9.77
C MET A 114 -5.26 6.04 10.11
N VAL A 115 -5.25 5.22 9.07
CA VAL A 115 -5.22 3.75 9.13
C VAL A 115 -4.21 3.23 8.10
N ASN A 116 -3.87 1.93 8.14
CA ASN A 116 -2.78 1.40 7.31
C ASN A 116 -3.25 0.92 5.92
N SER A 117 -4.54 0.76 5.68
CA SER A 117 -5.07 0.23 4.41
C SER A 117 -6.46 0.78 4.07
N GLY A 118 -6.84 0.67 2.80
CA GLY A 118 -8.19 1.00 2.35
C GLY A 118 -9.27 0.12 3.00
N THR A 119 -8.98 -1.14 3.26
CA THR A 119 -9.87 -2.06 3.99
C THR A 119 -10.14 -1.55 5.40
N GLU A 120 -9.11 -1.17 6.14
CA GLU A 120 -9.29 -0.58 7.48
C GLU A 120 -10.04 0.75 7.44
N ALA A 121 -9.83 1.56 6.40
CA ALA A 121 -10.57 2.81 6.22
C ALA A 121 -12.05 2.55 6.01
N THR A 122 -12.40 1.60 5.14
CA THR A 122 -13.78 1.19 4.87
C THR A 122 -14.46 0.62 6.13
N MET A 123 -13.80 -0.31 6.82
CA MET A 123 -14.29 -0.83 8.11
C MET A 123 -14.55 0.29 9.12
N SER A 124 -13.62 1.22 9.24
CA SER A 124 -13.74 2.33 10.19
C SER A 124 -14.89 3.27 9.80
N ALA A 125 -15.09 3.52 8.51
CA ALA A 125 -16.20 4.34 8.00
C ALA A 125 -17.57 3.69 8.29
N ILE A 126 -17.71 2.39 8.05
CA ILE A 126 -18.93 1.63 8.36
C ILE A 126 -19.21 1.68 9.86
N ARG A 127 -18.19 1.43 10.70
CA ARG A 127 -18.35 1.50 12.16
C ARG A 127 -18.75 2.88 12.64
N LEU A 128 -18.19 3.93 12.05
CA LEU A 128 -18.54 5.32 12.35
C LEU A 128 -20.00 5.62 11.97
N ALA A 129 -20.42 5.20 10.76
CA ALA A 129 -21.79 5.39 10.30
C ALA A 129 -22.79 4.67 11.22
N ARG A 130 -22.52 3.42 11.59
CA ARG A 130 -23.35 2.65 12.54
C ARG A 130 -23.42 3.32 13.91
N GLY A 131 -22.29 3.78 14.45
CA GLY A 131 -22.25 4.49 15.70
C GLY A 131 -23.04 5.81 15.68
N TYR A 132 -23.00 6.52 14.56
CA TYR A 132 -23.75 7.76 14.38
C TYR A 132 -25.26 7.54 14.27
N THR A 133 -25.70 6.50 13.59
CA THR A 133 -27.12 6.16 13.40
C THR A 133 -27.73 5.39 14.56
N GLY A 134 -26.93 4.98 15.55
CA GLY A 134 -27.39 4.12 16.65
C GLY A 134 -27.70 2.68 16.24
N CYS A 135 -27.24 2.24 15.07
CA CYS A 135 -27.44 0.87 14.59
C CYS A 135 -26.70 -0.13 15.50
N LEU A 136 -27.46 -0.92 16.25
CA LEU A 136 -26.96 -1.89 17.23
C LEU A 136 -26.64 -3.26 16.63
N LEU A 137 -26.91 -3.49 15.34
CA LEU A 137 -26.55 -4.73 14.65
C LEU A 137 -25.04 -4.82 14.50
N TYR A 138 -24.42 -5.37 15.52
CA TYR A 138 -22.99 -5.63 15.59
C TYR A 138 -22.74 -7.06 15.12
N THR A 139 -22.59 -7.24 13.81
CA THR A 139 -22.05 -8.48 13.30
C THR A 139 -20.57 -8.29 13.06
N SER A 140 -19.77 -9.17 13.61
CA SER A 140 -18.31 -9.21 13.37
C SER A 140 -17.98 -9.69 11.96
N ASP A 141 -18.99 -10.12 11.21
CA ASP A 141 -18.88 -10.67 9.86
C ASP A 141 -19.70 -9.81 8.89
N ALA A 142 -19.01 -9.25 7.87
CA ALA A 142 -19.65 -8.45 6.82
C ALA A 142 -20.59 -9.26 5.91
N ALA A 143 -20.60 -10.59 6.03
CA ALA A 143 -21.47 -11.48 5.25
C ALA A 143 -22.89 -11.60 5.79
N ASP A 144 -23.12 -11.23 7.06
CA ASP A 144 -24.42 -11.36 7.74
C ASP A 144 -25.18 -10.02 7.91
N ASP A 145 -24.79 -8.99 7.16
CA ASP A 145 -25.41 -7.66 7.26
C ASP A 145 -26.85 -7.67 6.75
N THR A 146 -27.81 -7.79 7.67
CA THR A 146 -29.17 -7.31 7.40
C THR A 146 -29.17 -5.78 7.40
N PRO A 147 -29.84 -5.12 6.44
CA PRO A 147 -29.89 -3.66 6.38
C PRO A 147 -30.54 -3.10 7.65
N CYS A 148 -29.85 -2.11 8.25
CA CYS A 148 -30.41 -1.31 9.34
C CYS A 148 -31.39 -0.29 8.81
#